data_18b86bce2497cb582bc19a8921fed083
#
_entry.id   18b86bce2497cb582bc19a8921fed083
#
_cell.length_a   1.000
_cell.length_b   1.000
_cell.length_c   1.000
_cell.angle_alpha   90.00
_cell.angle_beta   90.00
_cell.angle_gamma   90.00
#
_symmetry.space_group_name_H-M   'P 1'
#
loop_
_entity.id
_entity.type
_entity.pdbx_description
1 polymer ?
#
loop_
_entity_poly.entity_id
_entity_poly.type
_entity_poly.pdbx_seq_one_letter_code
_entity_poly.pdbx_strand_id
1 'polypeptide(L)'
;MPGLDPGIHVLDECSKEDVDGRNKSGHDEEGRGLPMPIRHRALWALAVILSLALLIAPALWNGFALLHWDSGGYLARWYEGTLEASRAVVYGLILTVGVPLSFWPVLLLQAAATLWLVALTLRAHGLGKRPLLLLGIIAALSVTTTLPWLTAILLTDIFAGLGVLALYLLLLRADALSRVERLGLIVLIALSAATHNATLAVLLGLLAAAAVLCLIDRRRMPLVRLGRGLAALVLGAVLLLSADFIVAKRLAWTPGGFTFLFGRMLQDGIVKKYLDQHCPDPALQLCAYKDQLPDNIDTWFWGSDLFDKLGRFAGLGTEMEKIALDSVIEYPALQSRTALVATAEQLIAVHTGDGLLATLWHTYAIVEKFTPQLVPAMRAARQQQGEISFTAINEMHYPLALIAMALLPVIVDWPGAKQFPP
;
A
#
# COMPACT_ATOMS: atom_id res chain seq x y z
N MET A 1 -52.22 -51.92 -25.66
CA MET A 1 -52.81 -52.16 -26.99
C MET A 1 -52.45 -50.99 -27.86
N PRO A 2 -52.27 -51.26 -29.16
CA PRO A 2 -51.02 -51.10 -29.88
C PRO A 2 -51.22 -50.02 -30.94
N GLY A 3 -50.19 -49.58 -31.58
CA GLY A 3 -49.63 -50.01 -32.83
C GLY A 3 -48.82 -48.87 -33.41
N LEU A 4 -47.75 -49.27 -33.88
CA LEU A 4 -47.25 -49.59 -35.19
C LEU A 4 -46.65 -48.42 -35.97
N ASP A 5 -45.37 -48.55 -36.14
CA ASP A 5 -44.52 -48.22 -37.27
C ASP A 5 -45.15 -48.66 -38.63
N PRO A 6 -44.71 -48.19 -39.80
CA PRO A 6 -43.34 -48.24 -40.31
C PRO A 6 -42.96 -47.13 -41.34
N GLY A 7 -41.70 -46.83 -41.51
CA GLY A 7 -40.74 -47.27 -42.54
C GLY A 7 -40.92 -46.64 -43.93
N ILE A 8 -39.81 -46.28 -44.55
CA ILE A 8 -39.29 -46.79 -45.81
C ILE A 8 -38.09 -45.93 -46.28
N HIS A 9 -37.05 -46.67 -46.63
CA HIS A 9 -35.85 -46.34 -47.38
C HIS A 9 -36.10 -45.59 -48.70
N VAL A 10 -35.16 -44.80 -49.13
CA VAL A 10 -34.57 -44.90 -50.50
C VAL A 10 -33.11 -44.46 -50.44
N LEU A 11 -32.25 -45.35 -50.86
CA LEU A 11 -30.89 -45.16 -51.35
C LEU A 11 -30.94 -44.45 -52.70
N ASP A 12 -29.98 -43.59 -52.99
CA ASP A 12 -29.42 -43.60 -54.37
C ASP A 12 -27.93 -43.15 -54.34
N GLU A 13 -27.23 -43.81 -55.18
CA GLU A 13 -25.80 -43.95 -55.40
C GLU A 13 -25.21 -42.86 -56.32
N CYS A 14 -23.90 -42.74 -56.18
CA CYS A 14 -22.88 -42.52 -57.22
C CYS A 14 -22.66 -41.10 -57.77
N SER A 15 -21.52 -40.52 -57.49
CA SER A 15 -20.42 -40.63 -58.46
C SER A 15 -19.09 -40.12 -57.91
N LYS A 16 -18.06 -40.92 -58.12
CA LYS A 16 -16.66 -40.55 -57.99
C LYS A 16 -16.27 -39.61 -59.14
N GLU A 17 -15.58 -38.53 -58.83
CA GLU A 17 -14.53 -37.96 -59.64
C GLU A 17 -13.33 -37.58 -58.84
N ASP A 18 -12.24 -38.28 -59.15
CA ASP A 18 -10.88 -37.99 -58.72
C ASP A 18 -10.42 -36.66 -59.31
N VAL A 19 -9.99 -35.73 -58.48
CA VAL A 19 -9.05 -34.68 -58.91
C VAL A 19 -7.96 -34.52 -57.88
N ASP A 20 -6.81 -34.95 -58.30
CA ASP A 20 -5.49 -34.68 -57.76
C ASP A 20 -5.28 -33.20 -57.44
N GLY A 21 -4.87 -32.86 -56.22
CA GLY A 21 -4.65 -31.47 -55.84
C GLY A 21 -3.78 -31.30 -54.63
N ARG A 22 -2.49 -31.64 -54.72
CA ARG A 22 -1.35 -31.04 -53.94
C ARG A 22 -1.62 -30.57 -52.53
N ASN A 23 -1.22 -31.42 -51.62
CA ASN A 23 -0.79 -31.08 -50.27
C ASN A 23 0.12 -29.84 -50.28
N LYS A 24 -0.41 -28.68 -49.94
CA LYS A 24 0.35 -27.55 -49.46
C LYS A 24 0.26 -27.60 -47.92
N SER A 25 1.32 -28.11 -47.31
CA SER A 25 1.60 -27.88 -45.90
C SER A 25 1.59 -26.36 -45.64
N GLY A 26 0.46 -25.86 -45.17
CA GLY A 26 0.41 -24.57 -44.54
C GLY A 26 1.22 -24.65 -43.26
N HIS A 27 2.44 -24.14 -43.26
CA HIS A 27 3.12 -23.73 -42.05
C HIS A 27 2.18 -22.75 -41.35
N ASP A 28 1.74 -23.11 -40.16
CA ASP A 28 1.21 -22.19 -39.17
C ASP A 28 2.27 -21.12 -38.94
N GLU A 29 2.20 -20.03 -39.69
CA GLU A 29 2.85 -18.77 -39.31
C GLU A 29 2.21 -18.34 -38.00
N GLU A 30 2.83 -18.76 -36.88
CA GLU A 30 2.66 -18.12 -35.59
C GLU A 30 2.62 -16.61 -35.85
N GLY A 31 1.45 -16.02 -35.60
CA GLY A 31 1.20 -14.61 -35.78
C GLY A 31 2.20 -13.75 -35.05
N ARG A 32 3.32 -13.44 -35.70
CA ARG A 32 4.17 -12.30 -35.34
C ARG A 32 3.31 -11.08 -35.56
N GLY A 33 2.72 -10.59 -34.44
CA GLY A 33 1.92 -9.38 -34.45
C GLY A 33 2.68 -8.28 -35.18
N LEU A 34 2.07 -7.72 -36.21
CA LEU A 34 2.63 -6.60 -36.95
C LEU A 34 3.14 -5.52 -35.97
N PRO A 35 4.35 -4.99 -36.21
CA PRO A 35 4.89 -3.97 -35.31
C PRO A 35 3.93 -2.79 -35.26
N MET A 36 3.56 -2.38 -34.03
CA MET A 36 2.68 -1.22 -33.83
C MET A 36 3.19 -0.03 -34.66
N PRO A 37 2.28 0.73 -35.32
CA PRO A 37 2.68 1.90 -36.10
C PRO A 37 3.45 2.90 -35.23
N ILE A 38 4.48 3.53 -35.78
CA ILE A 38 5.38 4.46 -35.08
C ILE A 38 4.60 5.53 -34.31
N ARG A 39 3.53 6.08 -34.89
CA ARG A 39 2.65 7.06 -34.24
C ARG A 39 2.02 6.52 -32.94
N HIS A 40 1.63 5.27 -32.91
CA HIS A 40 1.03 4.66 -31.72
C HIS A 40 2.08 4.43 -30.62
N ARG A 41 3.31 4.03 -30.98
CA ARG A 41 4.43 3.93 -30.03
C ARG A 41 4.79 5.29 -29.44
N ALA A 42 4.83 6.33 -30.26
CA ALA A 42 5.11 7.69 -29.81
C ALA A 42 4.02 8.21 -28.83
N LEU A 43 2.74 7.92 -29.09
CA LEU A 43 1.65 8.27 -28.18
C LEU A 43 1.76 7.54 -26.83
N TRP A 44 2.17 6.26 -26.82
CA TRP A 44 2.42 5.52 -25.59
C TRP A 44 3.60 6.12 -24.81
N ALA A 45 4.71 6.40 -25.47
CA ALA A 45 5.88 7.02 -24.83
C ALA A 45 5.50 8.39 -24.22
N LEU A 46 4.78 9.22 -24.96
CA LEU A 46 4.31 10.51 -24.48
C LEU A 46 3.35 10.37 -23.28
N ALA A 47 2.39 9.46 -23.35
CA ALA A 47 1.44 9.21 -22.26
C ALA A 47 2.17 8.73 -20.98
N VAL A 48 3.15 7.85 -21.10
CA VAL A 48 3.98 7.38 -19.97
C VAL A 48 4.79 8.52 -19.36
N ILE A 49 5.51 9.30 -20.18
CA ILE A 49 6.34 10.41 -19.72
C ILE A 49 5.49 11.47 -19.01
N LEU A 50 4.38 11.88 -19.60
CA LEU A 50 3.49 12.87 -19.00
C LEU A 50 2.83 12.33 -17.72
N SER A 51 2.46 11.05 -17.68
CA SER A 51 1.90 10.43 -16.46
C SER A 51 2.92 10.38 -15.32
N LEU A 52 4.17 10.03 -15.61
CA LEU A 52 5.24 10.06 -14.60
C LEU A 52 5.49 11.48 -14.11
N ALA A 53 5.54 12.46 -15.02
CA ALA A 53 5.71 13.87 -14.66
C ALA A 53 4.55 14.38 -13.76
N LEU A 54 3.29 14.01 -14.05
CA LEU A 54 2.14 14.35 -13.23
C LEU A 54 2.22 13.72 -11.83
N LEU A 55 2.65 12.45 -11.74
CA LEU A 55 2.76 11.76 -10.46
C LEU A 55 3.86 12.35 -9.56
N ILE A 56 4.94 12.88 -10.11
CA ILE A 56 6.01 13.51 -9.33
C ILE A 56 5.95 15.04 -9.35
N ALA A 57 4.88 15.63 -9.94
CA ALA A 57 4.74 17.07 -10.09
C ALA A 57 4.93 17.87 -8.78
N PRO A 58 4.44 17.42 -7.61
CA PRO A 58 4.69 18.11 -6.35
C PRO A 58 6.18 18.20 -6.00
N ALA A 59 6.97 17.13 -6.22
CA ALA A 59 8.41 17.17 -5.96
C ALA A 59 9.16 18.04 -6.99
N LEU A 60 8.74 18.02 -8.27
CA LEU A 60 9.30 18.90 -9.30
C LEU A 60 9.06 20.37 -8.95
N TRP A 61 7.85 20.70 -8.50
CA TRP A 61 7.49 22.05 -8.07
C TRP A 61 8.21 22.45 -6.77
N ASN A 62 8.35 21.51 -5.83
CA ASN A 62 9.08 21.70 -4.57
C ASN A 62 10.58 21.95 -4.80
N GLY A 63 11.17 21.38 -5.86
CA GLY A 63 12.61 21.39 -6.15
C GLY A 63 13.40 20.30 -5.43
N PHE A 64 12.74 19.50 -4.58
CA PHE A 64 13.32 18.38 -3.83
C PHE A 64 12.19 17.38 -3.49
N ALA A 65 12.55 16.16 -3.09
CA ALA A 65 11.59 15.22 -2.53
C ALA A 65 10.85 15.84 -1.34
N LEU A 66 9.54 15.60 -1.22
CA LEU A 66 8.79 16.00 -0.03
C LEU A 66 9.21 15.16 1.17
N LEU A 67 9.33 15.80 2.32
CA LEU A 67 9.78 15.20 3.57
C LEU A 67 8.65 15.16 4.60
N HIS A 68 8.67 14.15 5.45
CA HIS A 68 7.80 13.97 6.61
C HIS A 68 8.65 13.82 7.87
N TRP A 69 8.05 13.90 9.06
CA TRP A 69 8.74 13.60 10.32
C TRP A 69 9.47 12.25 10.29
N ASP A 70 8.85 11.27 9.65
CA ASP A 70 9.33 9.89 9.59
C ASP A 70 10.41 9.64 8.54
N SER A 71 10.53 10.52 7.53
CA SER A 71 11.50 10.34 6.44
C SER A 71 12.93 10.18 6.94
N GLY A 72 13.31 11.01 7.92
CA GLY A 72 14.61 10.91 8.57
C GLY A 72 14.81 9.58 9.31
N GLY A 73 13.80 9.16 10.07
CA GLY A 73 13.86 7.91 10.82
C GLY A 73 14.09 6.68 9.94
N TYR A 74 13.46 6.60 8.76
CA TYR A 74 13.76 5.55 7.78
C TYR A 74 15.19 5.65 7.25
N LEU A 75 15.63 6.85 6.84
CA LEU A 75 16.98 7.08 6.31
C LEU A 75 18.06 6.68 7.32
N ALA A 76 17.88 7.02 8.58
CA ALA A 76 18.84 6.75 9.65
C ALA A 76 19.13 5.25 9.87
N ARG A 77 18.19 4.35 9.59
CA ARG A 77 18.29 2.91 9.94
C ARG A 77 19.56 2.25 9.42
N TRP A 78 19.94 2.52 8.18
CA TRP A 78 21.15 1.94 7.57
C TRP A 78 22.44 2.59 8.06
N TYR A 79 22.40 3.85 8.44
CA TYR A 79 23.57 4.56 8.94
C TYR A 79 23.85 4.29 10.41
N GLU A 80 22.79 4.14 11.22
CA GLU A 80 22.90 3.93 12.68
C GLU A 80 23.05 2.46 13.04
N GLY A 81 22.65 1.54 12.20
CA GLY A 81 22.70 0.12 12.49
C GLY A 81 21.75 -0.31 13.61
N THR A 82 20.66 0.44 13.83
CA THR A 82 19.70 0.21 14.92
C THR A 82 18.30 0.04 14.39
N LEU A 83 17.46 -0.71 15.09
CA LEU A 83 16.04 -0.79 14.84
C LEU A 83 15.30 0.28 15.63
N GLU A 84 14.27 0.83 15.05
CA GLU A 84 13.37 1.77 15.68
C GLU A 84 11.91 1.36 15.46
N ALA A 85 11.06 1.66 16.43
CA ALA A 85 9.65 1.34 16.34
C ALA A 85 9.03 1.99 15.10
N SER A 86 8.31 1.19 14.30
CA SER A 86 7.62 1.59 13.07
C SER A 86 8.51 2.12 11.93
N ARG A 87 9.84 1.97 11.99
CA ARG A 87 10.77 2.41 10.94
C ARG A 87 11.44 1.20 10.29
N ALA A 88 10.82 0.67 9.22
CA ALA A 88 11.34 -0.49 8.52
C ALA A 88 12.67 -0.21 7.82
N VAL A 89 13.64 -1.11 8.04
CA VAL A 89 14.99 -1.05 7.48
C VAL A 89 14.98 -1.15 5.95
N VAL A 90 14.05 -1.92 5.38
CA VAL A 90 13.94 -2.12 3.92
C VAL A 90 13.71 -0.80 3.19
N TYR A 91 12.82 0.06 3.70
CA TYR A 91 12.61 1.37 3.10
C TYR A 91 13.81 2.29 3.27
N GLY A 92 14.50 2.21 4.41
CA GLY A 92 15.76 2.91 4.66
C GLY A 92 16.84 2.57 3.61
N LEU A 93 16.93 1.30 3.20
CA LEU A 93 17.82 0.88 2.11
C LEU A 93 17.45 1.56 0.78
N ILE A 94 16.15 1.59 0.44
CA ILE A 94 15.68 2.27 -0.78
C ILE A 94 16.07 3.75 -0.75
N LEU A 95 15.88 4.42 0.39
CA LEU A 95 16.29 5.82 0.54
C LEU A 95 17.80 5.99 0.39
N THR A 96 18.61 5.13 1.03
CA THR A 96 20.08 5.19 0.97
C THR A 96 20.58 5.03 -0.47
N VAL A 97 20.00 4.12 -1.25
CA VAL A 97 20.32 3.96 -2.69
C VAL A 97 19.93 5.21 -3.48
N GLY A 98 18.91 5.94 -3.06
CA GLY A 98 18.46 7.19 -3.69
C GLY A 98 19.32 8.42 -3.39
N VAL A 99 20.12 8.41 -2.31
CA VAL A 99 20.93 9.56 -1.85
C VAL A 99 21.82 10.17 -2.93
N PRO A 100 22.60 9.39 -3.73
CA PRO A 100 23.51 9.96 -4.72
C PRO A 100 22.83 10.86 -5.76
N LEU A 101 21.55 10.65 -6.02
CA LEU A 101 20.74 11.41 -6.98
C LEU A 101 19.60 12.17 -6.28
N SER A 102 19.82 12.66 -5.06
CA SER A 102 18.89 13.50 -4.29
C SER A 102 17.49 12.91 -4.18
N PHE A 103 17.40 11.59 -3.99
CA PHE A 103 16.17 10.79 -3.88
C PHE A 103 15.30 10.72 -5.14
N TRP A 104 15.66 11.34 -6.28
CA TRP A 104 14.88 11.25 -7.50
C TRP A 104 14.63 9.80 -7.97
N PRO A 105 15.57 8.84 -7.85
CA PRO A 105 15.29 7.44 -8.19
C PRO A 105 14.19 6.82 -7.34
N VAL A 106 14.05 7.22 -6.07
CA VAL A 106 12.99 6.74 -5.18
C VAL A 106 11.63 7.23 -5.66
N LEU A 107 11.52 8.53 -5.97
CA LEU A 107 10.29 9.13 -6.49
C LEU A 107 9.88 8.50 -7.83
N LEU A 108 10.84 8.26 -8.71
CA LEU A 108 10.60 7.60 -10.00
C LEU A 108 10.16 6.14 -9.80
N LEU A 109 10.72 5.42 -8.83
CA LEU A 109 10.28 4.06 -8.48
C LEU A 109 8.82 4.06 -8.01
N GLN A 110 8.47 4.96 -7.10
CA GLN A 110 7.11 5.11 -6.57
C GLN A 110 6.11 5.46 -7.69
N ALA A 111 6.45 6.44 -8.53
CA ALA A 111 5.62 6.85 -9.66
C ALA A 111 5.51 5.76 -10.73
N ALA A 112 6.60 5.06 -11.07
CA ALA A 112 6.60 3.98 -12.05
C ALA A 112 5.78 2.77 -11.57
N ALA A 113 5.90 2.39 -10.31
CA ALA A 113 5.09 1.32 -9.71
C ALA A 113 3.60 1.70 -9.72
N THR A 114 3.26 2.94 -9.40
CA THR A 114 1.90 3.47 -9.45
C THR A 114 1.35 3.42 -10.87
N LEU A 115 2.07 3.98 -11.84
CA LEU A 115 1.68 3.99 -13.24
C LEU A 115 1.51 2.58 -13.80
N TRP A 116 2.45 1.68 -13.49
CA TRP A 116 2.40 0.29 -13.90
C TRP A 116 1.15 -0.43 -13.38
N LEU A 117 0.83 -0.27 -12.09
CA LEU A 117 -0.37 -0.87 -11.49
C LEU A 117 -1.66 -0.31 -12.08
N VAL A 118 -1.75 1.01 -12.29
CA VAL A 118 -2.94 1.62 -12.94
C VAL A 118 -3.08 1.10 -14.37
N ALA A 119 -2.00 1.06 -15.14
CA ALA A 119 -2.02 0.52 -16.52
C ALA A 119 -2.41 -0.96 -16.54
N LEU A 120 -1.89 -1.76 -15.58
CA LEU A 120 -2.21 -3.17 -15.43
C LEU A 120 -3.67 -3.38 -15.05
N THR A 121 -4.21 -2.56 -14.15
CA THR A 121 -5.62 -2.56 -13.77
C THR A 121 -6.52 -2.26 -14.96
N LEU A 122 -6.23 -1.21 -15.72
CA LEU A 122 -6.98 -0.87 -16.93
C LEU A 122 -6.96 -2.01 -17.94
N ARG A 123 -5.81 -2.65 -18.13
CA ARG A 123 -5.68 -3.78 -19.05
C ARG A 123 -6.48 -4.99 -18.55
N ALA A 124 -6.42 -5.31 -17.27
CA ALA A 124 -7.18 -6.42 -16.68
C ALA A 124 -8.71 -6.23 -16.77
N HIS A 125 -9.15 -4.99 -17.04
CA HIS A 125 -10.54 -4.63 -17.28
C HIS A 125 -10.84 -4.30 -18.75
N GLY A 126 -9.98 -4.73 -19.69
CA GLY A 126 -10.22 -4.57 -21.15
C GLY A 126 -9.93 -3.17 -21.71
N LEU A 127 -9.39 -2.26 -20.92
CA LEU A 127 -9.13 -0.86 -21.30
C LEU A 127 -7.66 -0.58 -21.67
N GLY A 128 -6.81 -1.59 -21.68
CA GLY A 128 -5.34 -1.46 -21.74
C GLY A 128 -4.75 -0.98 -23.08
N LYS A 129 -5.55 -0.83 -24.14
CA LYS A 129 -5.06 -0.43 -25.48
C LYS A 129 -5.15 1.08 -25.75
N ARG A 130 -5.44 1.91 -24.75
CA ARG A 130 -5.79 3.33 -24.90
C ARG A 130 -4.82 4.23 -24.10
N PRO A 131 -3.69 4.69 -24.71
CA PRO A 131 -2.69 5.51 -23.99
C PRO A 131 -3.26 6.83 -23.46
N LEU A 132 -4.15 7.48 -24.22
CA LEU A 132 -4.80 8.73 -23.77
C LEU A 132 -5.78 8.51 -22.61
N LEU A 133 -6.40 7.33 -22.51
CA LEU A 133 -7.24 6.99 -21.36
C LEU A 133 -6.37 6.82 -20.09
N LEU A 134 -5.21 6.14 -20.22
CA LEU A 134 -4.26 6.03 -19.11
C LEU A 134 -3.82 7.41 -18.63
N LEU A 135 -3.38 8.28 -19.55
CA LEU A 135 -2.99 9.64 -19.22
C LEU A 135 -4.13 10.44 -18.58
N GLY A 136 -5.35 10.33 -19.15
CA GLY A 136 -6.53 11.01 -18.62
C GLY A 136 -6.89 10.56 -17.19
N ILE A 137 -6.78 9.26 -16.90
CA ILE A 137 -7.02 8.72 -15.55
C ILE A 137 -5.93 9.20 -14.58
N ILE A 138 -4.64 9.15 -14.97
CA ILE A 138 -3.56 9.67 -14.13
C ILE A 138 -3.72 11.16 -13.89
N ALA A 139 -4.08 11.95 -14.91
CA ALA A 139 -4.33 13.39 -14.77
C ALA A 139 -5.51 13.65 -13.81
N ALA A 140 -6.62 12.93 -13.96
CA ALA A 140 -7.76 13.03 -13.06
C ALA A 140 -7.35 12.70 -11.62
N LEU A 141 -6.70 11.56 -11.38
CA LEU A 141 -6.21 11.16 -10.05
C LEU A 141 -5.22 12.19 -9.47
N SER A 142 -4.36 12.78 -10.32
CA SER A 142 -3.38 13.77 -9.87
C SER A 142 -4.02 15.09 -9.44
N VAL A 143 -5.16 15.44 -9.99
CA VAL A 143 -5.88 16.69 -9.64
C VAL A 143 -6.88 16.45 -8.51
N THR A 144 -7.54 15.30 -8.47
CA THR A 144 -8.67 15.06 -7.56
C THR A 144 -8.34 14.24 -6.32
N THR A 145 -7.10 13.78 -6.18
CA THR A 145 -6.66 12.94 -5.04
C THR A 145 -5.28 13.31 -4.52
N THR A 146 -4.93 12.75 -3.36
CA THR A 146 -3.60 12.89 -2.75
C THR A 146 -2.50 12.13 -3.49
N LEU A 147 -2.81 11.37 -4.55
CA LEU A 147 -1.88 10.43 -5.19
C LEU A 147 -0.53 11.04 -5.58
N PRO A 148 -0.44 12.21 -6.26
CA PRO A 148 0.86 12.78 -6.64
C PRO A 148 1.69 13.24 -5.43
N TRP A 149 1.05 13.64 -4.35
CA TRP A 149 1.72 13.97 -3.10
C TRP A 149 2.30 12.74 -2.43
N LEU A 150 1.56 11.60 -2.43
CA LEU A 150 2.05 10.32 -1.93
C LEU A 150 3.19 9.74 -2.76
N THR A 151 3.21 9.94 -4.08
CA THR A 151 4.32 9.49 -4.92
C THR A 151 5.55 10.40 -4.83
N ALA A 152 5.38 11.63 -4.35
CA ALA A 152 6.43 12.64 -4.26
C ALA A 152 7.07 12.75 -2.87
N ILE A 153 6.52 12.10 -1.86
CA ILE A 153 7.03 12.11 -0.48
C ILE A 153 7.93 10.89 -0.21
N LEU A 154 8.95 11.07 0.63
CA LEU A 154 9.79 9.97 1.13
C LEU A 154 9.14 9.28 2.32
N LEU A 155 8.08 8.52 2.04
CA LEU A 155 7.29 7.80 3.03
C LEU A 155 6.79 6.46 2.47
N THR A 156 6.48 5.53 3.35
CA THR A 156 6.06 4.17 2.98
C THR A 156 4.59 4.07 2.57
N ASP A 157 3.79 5.10 2.79
CA ASP A 157 2.32 5.07 2.69
C ASP A 157 1.82 4.74 1.28
N ILE A 158 2.52 5.19 0.25
CA ILE A 158 2.19 4.82 -1.14
C ILE A 158 2.20 3.31 -1.34
N PHE A 159 3.11 2.57 -0.67
CA PHE A 159 3.21 1.12 -0.80
C PHE A 159 2.02 0.39 -0.20
N ALA A 160 1.30 0.97 0.76
CA ALA A 160 0.06 0.38 1.28
C ALA A 160 -1.00 0.27 0.18
N GLY A 161 -1.29 1.37 -0.51
CA GLY A 161 -2.23 1.37 -1.63
C GLY A 161 -1.77 0.49 -2.80
N LEU A 162 -0.48 0.53 -3.14
CA LEU A 162 0.10 -0.32 -4.19
C LEU A 162 0.00 -1.80 -3.83
N GLY A 163 0.30 -2.17 -2.57
CA GLY A 163 0.20 -3.55 -2.10
C GLY A 163 -1.23 -4.09 -2.15
N VAL A 164 -2.21 -3.29 -1.73
CA VAL A 164 -3.65 -3.66 -1.78
C VAL A 164 -4.11 -3.86 -3.22
N LEU A 165 -3.80 -2.92 -4.13
CA LEU A 165 -4.17 -3.03 -5.54
C LEU A 165 -3.47 -4.19 -6.23
N ALA A 166 -2.20 -4.44 -5.92
CA ALA A 166 -1.43 -5.57 -6.43
C ALA A 166 -2.03 -6.92 -5.95
N LEU A 167 -2.43 -7.01 -4.68
CA LEU A 167 -3.07 -8.19 -4.11
C LEU A 167 -4.44 -8.43 -4.76
N TYR A 168 -5.24 -7.38 -4.97
CA TYR A 168 -6.50 -7.46 -5.72
C TYR A 168 -6.29 -8.07 -7.11
N LEU A 169 -5.33 -7.55 -7.89
CA LEU A 169 -5.04 -8.07 -9.22
C LEU A 169 -4.58 -9.53 -9.19
N LEU A 170 -3.71 -9.88 -8.24
CA LEU A 170 -3.17 -11.23 -8.11
C LEU A 170 -4.24 -12.25 -7.72
N LEU A 171 -5.18 -11.87 -6.85
CA LEU A 171 -6.25 -12.75 -6.36
C LEU A 171 -7.44 -12.82 -7.31
N LEU A 172 -7.90 -11.67 -7.83
CA LEU A 172 -9.18 -11.59 -8.54
C LEU A 172 -9.05 -11.47 -10.06
N ARG A 173 -7.88 -11.04 -10.56
CA ARG A 173 -7.65 -10.82 -12.02
C ARG A 173 -6.47 -11.61 -12.58
N ALA A 174 -6.00 -12.65 -11.87
CA ALA A 174 -4.82 -13.43 -12.24
C ALA A 174 -4.85 -14.01 -13.67
N ASP A 175 -6.04 -14.32 -14.22
CA ASP A 175 -6.20 -14.90 -15.55
C ASP A 175 -5.91 -13.87 -16.65
N ALA A 176 -6.12 -12.58 -16.38
CA ALA A 176 -5.80 -11.49 -17.30
C ALA A 176 -4.31 -11.11 -17.30
N LEU A 177 -3.48 -11.78 -16.48
CA LEU A 177 -2.09 -11.42 -16.25
C LEU A 177 -1.13 -12.47 -16.83
N SER A 178 -0.05 -12.02 -17.45
CA SER A 178 1.07 -12.87 -17.84
C SER A 178 1.83 -13.40 -16.61
N ARG A 179 2.69 -14.41 -16.84
CA ARG A 179 3.55 -14.96 -15.75
C ARG A 179 4.50 -13.90 -15.17
N VAL A 180 5.07 -13.05 -16.03
CA VAL A 180 6.00 -11.99 -15.61
C VAL A 180 5.28 -10.94 -14.75
N GLU A 181 4.08 -10.55 -15.13
CA GLU A 181 3.28 -9.60 -14.36
C GLU A 181 2.85 -10.14 -13.01
N ARG A 182 2.46 -11.41 -12.95
CA ARG A 182 2.16 -12.06 -11.67
C ARG A 182 3.38 -12.10 -10.75
N LEU A 183 4.57 -12.37 -11.31
CA LEU A 183 5.81 -12.32 -10.55
C LEU A 183 6.12 -10.88 -10.09
N GLY A 184 5.95 -9.89 -10.96
CA GLY A 184 6.11 -8.48 -10.59
C GLY A 184 5.16 -8.04 -9.47
N LEU A 185 3.89 -8.51 -9.51
CA LEU A 185 2.94 -8.25 -8.42
C LEU A 185 3.36 -8.92 -7.10
N ILE A 186 3.85 -10.16 -7.14
CA ILE A 186 4.37 -10.86 -5.96
C ILE A 186 5.53 -10.07 -5.35
N VAL A 187 6.48 -9.60 -6.17
CA VAL A 187 7.60 -8.78 -5.71
C VAL A 187 7.11 -7.45 -5.12
N LEU A 188 6.16 -6.78 -5.77
CA LEU A 188 5.62 -5.51 -5.28
C LEU A 188 4.85 -5.68 -3.95
N ILE A 189 4.04 -6.74 -3.81
CA ILE A 189 3.35 -7.07 -2.56
C ILE A 189 4.37 -7.36 -1.45
N ALA A 190 5.41 -8.16 -1.75
CA ALA A 190 6.47 -8.46 -0.80
C ALA A 190 7.23 -7.20 -0.35
N LEU A 191 7.56 -6.32 -1.30
CA LEU A 191 8.20 -5.03 -0.99
C LEU A 191 7.29 -4.15 -0.14
N SER A 192 6.00 -4.02 -0.50
CA SER A 192 5.01 -3.26 0.26
C SER A 192 4.88 -3.76 1.71
N ALA A 193 4.83 -5.08 1.88
CA ALA A 193 4.78 -5.72 3.20
C ALA A 193 6.08 -5.49 4.01
N ALA A 194 7.24 -5.50 3.34
CA ALA A 194 8.54 -5.34 3.98
C ALA A 194 8.87 -3.89 4.35
N THR A 195 8.26 -2.91 3.68
CA THR A 195 8.51 -1.49 3.93
C THR A 195 7.73 -0.93 5.12
N HIS A 196 6.63 -1.60 5.55
CA HIS A 196 5.82 -1.10 6.66
C HIS A 196 5.00 -2.21 7.33
N ASN A 197 5.16 -2.38 8.64
CA ASN A 197 4.49 -3.45 9.40
C ASN A 197 2.95 -3.36 9.38
N ALA A 198 2.38 -2.15 9.40
CA ALA A 198 0.94 -1.97 9.30
C ALA A 198 0.43 -2.40 7.92
N THR A 199 1.19 -2.15 6.85
CA THR A 199 0.87 -2.64 5.50
C THR A 199 0.86 -4.16 5.45
N LEU A 200 1.85 -4.82 6.07
CA LEU A 200 1.86 -6.29 6.19
C LEU A 200 0.59 -6.79 6.91
N ALA A 201 0.20 -6.16 8.02
CA ALA A 201 -1.01 -6.53 8.77
C ALA A 201 -2.29 -6.37 7.94
N VAL A 202 -2.43 -5.26 7.19
CA VAL A 202 -3.56 -5.02 6.29
C VAL A 202 -3.63 -6.08 5.19
N LEU A 203 -2.51 -6.38 4.54
CA LEU A 203 -2.44 -7.39 3.48
C LEU A 203 -2.73 -8.80 4.00
N LEU A 204 -2.28 -9.14 5.22
CA LEU A 204 -2.65 -10.39 5.89
C LEU A 204 -4.15 -10.46 6.18
N GLY A 205 -4.76 -9.38 6.67
CA GLY A 205 -6.19 -9.28 6.89
C GLY A 205 -7.01 -9.48 5.60
N LEU A 206 -6.58 -8.86 4.51
CA LEU A 206 -7.20 -9.04 3.19
C LEU A 206 -7.05 -10.47 2.66
N LEU A 207 -5.87 -11.08 2.86
CA LEU A 207 -5.66 -12.48 2.48
C LEU A 207 -6.51 -13.44 3.32
N ALA A 208 -6.69 -13.17 4.62
CA ALA A 208 -7.58 -13.92 5.50
C ALA A 208 -9.04 -13.80 5.04
N ALA A 209 -9.50 -12.59 4.69
CA ALA A 209 -10.82 -12.39 4.10
C ALA A 209 -11.00 -13.16 2.78
N ALA A 210 -9.98 -13.15 1.91
CA ALA A 210 -9.98 -13.95 0.69
C ALA A 210 -9.99 -15.47 0.97
N ALA A 211 -9.35 -15.93 2.05
CA ALA A 211 -9.40 -17.33 2.47
C ALA A 211 -10.83 -17.73 2.94
N VAL A 212 -11.52 -16.86 3.67
CA VAL A 212 -12.95 -17.06 4.01
C VAL A 212 -13.80 -17.15 2.74
N LEU A 213 -13.59 -16.27 1.77
CA LEU A 213 -14.29 -16.36 0.48
C LEU A 213 -13.99 -17.68 -0.26
N CYS A 214 -12.76 -18.18 -0.17
CA CYS A 214 -12.38 -19.49 -0.72
C CYS A 214 -13.13 -20.65 -0.05
N LEU A 215 -13.37 -20.58 1.25
CA LEU A 215 -14.16 -21.59 1.96
C LEU A 215 -15.62 -21.59 1.52
N ILE A 216 -16.18 -20.42 1.22
CA ILE A 216 -17.55 -20.23 0.77
C ILE A 216 -17.71 -20.61 -0.73
N ASP A 217 -16.80 -20.15 -1.59
CA ASP A 217 -16.87 -20.38 -3.03
C ASP A 217 -15.47 -20.57 -3.64
N ARG A 218 -15.04 -21.83 -3.71
CA ARG A 218 -13.75 -22.21 -4.30
C ARG A 218 -13.63 -21.91 -5.81
N ARG A 219 -14.75 -21.75 -6.52
CA ARG A 219 -14.73 -21.41 -7.94
C ARG A 219 -14.33 -19.96 -8.15
N ARG A 220 -14.82 -19.05 -7.30
CA ARG A 220 -14.45 -17.62 -7.33
C ARG A 220 -13.03 -17.39 -6.82
N MET A 221 -12.62 -18.14 -5.77
CA MET A 221 -11.28 -17.98 -5.17
C MET A 221 -10.54 -19.33 -5.12
N PRO A 222 -9.81 -19.71 -6.19
CA PRO A 222 -9.03 -20.93 -6.21
C PRO A 222 -7.85 -20.89 -5.22
N LEU A 223 -7.56 -22.02 -4.55
CA LEU A 223 -6.46 -22.14 -3.59
C LEU A 223 -5.10 -21.70 -4.14
N VAL A 224 -4.84 -21.93 -5.43
CA VAL A 224 -3.59 -21.49 -6.09
C VAL A 224 -3.40 -19.98 -6.04
N ARG A 225 -4.48 -19.19 -6.10
CA ARG A 225 -4.40 -17.72 -6.01
C ARG A 225 -4.09 -17.30 -4.58
N LEU A 226 -4.72 -17.92 -3.58
CA LEU A 226 -4.38 -17.72 -2.16
C LEU A 226 -2.93 -18.09 -1.86
N GLY A 227 -2.47 -19.23 -2.39
CA GLY A 227 -1.06 -19.66 -2.24
C GLY A 227 -0.06 -18.64 -2.78
N ARG A 228 -0.37 -17.98 -3.91
CA ARG A 228 0.47 -16.89 -4.45
C ARG A 228 0.46 -15.66 -3.56
N GLY A 229 -0.71 -15.27 -3.04
CA GLY A 229 -0.82 -14.17 -2.08
C GLY A 229 -0.03 -14.46 -0.80
N LEU A 230 -0.16 -15.65 -0.25
CA LEU A 230 0.61 -16.09 0.92
C LEU A 230 2.12 -16.10 0.65
N ALA A 231 2.55 -16.64 -0.50
CA ALA A 231 3.96 -16.63 -0.89
C ALA A 231 4.53 -15.21 -0.98
N ALA A 232 3.76 -14.25 -1.50
CA ALA A 232 4.17 -12.85 -1.55
C ALA A 232 4.35 -12.25 -0.15
N LEU A 233 3.43 -12.53 0.78
CA LEU A 233 3.52 -12.03 2.16
C LEU A 233 4.65 -12.70 2.95
N VAL A 234 4.85 -14.02 2.77
CA VAL A 234 5.99 -14.73 3.37
C VAL A 234 7.32 -14.16 2.85
N LEU A 235 7.42 -13.88 1.54
CA LEU A 235 8.59 -13.23 0.97
C LEU A 235 8.81 -11.85 1.59
N GLY A 236 7.76 -11.04 1.77
CA GLY A 236 7.82 -9.74 2.44
C GLY A 236 8.30 -9.84 3.89
N ALA A 237 7.78 -10.80 4.64
CA ALA A 237 8.21 -11.10 6.01
C ALA A 237 9.69 -11.51 6.07
N VAL A 238 10.14 -12.36 5.16
CA VAL A 238 11.55 -12.77 5.06
C VAL A 238 12.44 -11.59 4.72
N LEU A 239 12.04 -10.73 3.77
CA LEU A 239 12.80 -9.51 3.42
C LEU A 239 12.94 -8.57 4.62
N LEU A 240 11.85 -8.33 5.37
CA LEU A 240 11.83 -7.49 6.56
C LEU A 240 12.79 -8.04 7.63
N LEU A 241 12.58 -9.29 8.04
CA LEU A 241 13.39 -9.91 9.08
C LEU A 241 14.87 -10.06 8.70
N SER A 242 15.15 -10.31 7.41
CA SER A 242 16.53 -10.39 6.90
C SER A 242 17.21 -9.03 6.95
N ALA A 243 16.50 -7.95 6.56
CA ALA A 243 17.03 -6.60 6.62
C ALA A 243 17.32 -6.18 8.08
N ASP A 244 16.41 -6.46 9.00
CA ASP A 244 16.56 -6.17 10.43
C ASP A 244 17.74 -6.95 11.03
N PHE A 245 17.90 -8.22 10.65
CA PHE A 245 19.06 -9.01 11.07
C PHE A 245 20.39 -8.51 10.50
N ILE A 246 20.42 -8.11 9.23
CA ILE A 246 21.62 -7.57 8.59
C ILE A 246 22.08 -6.30 9.31
N VAL A 247 21.16 -5.40 9.60
CA VAL A 247 21.44 -4.09 10.19
C VAL A 247 21.74 -4.17 11.68
N ALA A 248 20.87 -4.80 12.46
CA ALA A 248 20.94 -4.75 13.91
C ALA A 248 21.35 -6.08 14.58
N LYS A 249 21.63 -7.13 13.78
CA LYS A 249 21.93 -8.48 14.28
C LYS A 249 20.84 -9.08 15.19
N ARG A 250 19.61 -8.62 15.01
CA ARG A 250 18.44 -9.06 15.79
C ARG A 250 17.29 -9.39 14.85
N LEU A 251 16.60 -10.50 15.12
CA LEU A 251 15.33 -10.82 14.47
C LEU A 251 14.22 -10.16 15.30
N ALA A 252 13.60 -9.13 14.76
CA ALA A 252 12.48 -8.46 15.39
C ALA A 252 11.52 -7.95 14.30
N TRP A 253 10.22 -8.12 14.53
CA TRP A 253 9.23 -7.54 13.62
C TRP A 253 9.23 -6.01 13.69
N THR A 254 9.22 -5.49 14.90
CA THR A 254 9.39 -4.08 15.21
C THR A 254 9.71 -3.97 16.70
N PRO A 255 10.72 -3.20 17.11
CA PRO A 255 10.93 -2.93 18.50
C PRO A 255 9.71 -2.20 19.07
N GLY A 256 9.22 -2.64 20.21
CA GLY A 256 8.15 -1.95 20.92
C GLY A 256 6.81 -1.88 20.18
N GLY A 257 6.46 -2.87 19.33
CA GLY A 257 5.19 -2.87 18.57
C GLY A 257 3.93 -2.73 19.44
N PHE A 258 3.93 -3.31 20.64
CA PHE A 258 2.84 -3.18 21.61
C PHE A 258 2.73 -1.79 22.24
N THR A 259 3.77 -0.97 22.20
CA THR A 259 3.73 0.38 22.75
C THR A 259 2.78 1.29 21.98
N PHE A 260 2.66 1.12 20.68
CA PHE A 260 1.66 1.86 19.87
C PHE A 260 0.24 1.41 20.17
N LEU A 261 0.02 0.12 20.44
CA LEU A 261 -1.27 -0.36 20.92
C LEU A 261 -1.60 0.25 22.29
N PHE A 262 -0.63 0.28 23.21
CA PHE A 262 -0.78 0.99 24.50
C PHE A 262 -1.13 2.47 24.29
N GLY A 263 -0.41 3.18 23.42
CA GLY A 263 -0.68 4.58 23.11
C GLY A 263 -2.09 4.80 22.57
N ARG A 264 -2.57 3.92 21.71
CA ARG A 264 -3.97 3.96 21.25
C ARG A 264 -4.95 3.70 22.40
N MET A 265 -4.70 2.70 23.22
CA MET A 265 -5.54 2.40 24.40
C MET A 265 -5.49 3.52 25.45
N LEU A 266 -4.38 4.24 25.55
CA LEU A 266 -4.27 5.43 26.40
C LEU A 266 -5.24 6.52 25.91
N GLN A 267 -5.21 6.83 24.62
CA GLN A 267 -6.11 7.79 23.98
C GLN A 267 -7.59 7.38 24.09
N ASP A 268 -7.88 6.08 24.00
CA ASP A 268 -9.22 5.53 24.14
C ASP A 268 -9.71 5.43 25.59
N GLY A 269 -8.90 5.83 26.59
CA GLY A 269 -9.22 5.78 28.03
C GLY A 269 -9.15 4.36 28.63
N ILE A 270 -8.72 3.36 27.86
CA ILE A 270 -8.63 1.96 28.32
C ILE A 270 -7.50 1.79 29.33
N VAL A 271 -6.34 2.42 29.10
CA VAL A 271 -5.21 2.40 30.04
C VAL A 271 -5.60 3.00 31.38
N LYS A 272 -6.31 4.14 31.38
CA LYS A 272 -6.80 4.75 32.62
C LYS A 272 -7.71 3.79 33.38
N LYS A 273 -8.64 3.17 32.69
CA LYS A 273 -9.56 2.18 33.30
C LYS A 273 -8.79 0.99 33.88
N TYR A 274 -7.79 0.47 33.17
CA TYR A 274 -6.94 -0.62 33.66
C TYR A 274 -6.22 -0.22 34.93
N LEU A 275 -5.54 0.93 34.95
CA LEU A 275 -4.82 1.42 36.11
C LEU A 275 -5.75 1.72 37.30
N ASP A 276 -6.96 2.24 37.08
CA ASP A 276 -7.93 2.47 38.16
C ASP A 276 -8.38 1.17 38.83
N GLN A 277 -8.34 0.04 38.14
CA GLN A 277 -8.75 -1.26 38.67
C GLN A 277 -7.58 -2.06 39.27
N HIS A 278 -6.36 -1.84 38.79
CA HIS A 278 -5.19 -2.63 39.19
C HIS A 278 -4.24 -1.89 40.15
N CYS A 279 -4.37 -0.57 40.30
CA CYS A 279 -3.56 0.17 41.25
C CYS A 279 -4.19 0.20 42.65
N PRO A 280 -3.37 0.11 43.71
CA PRO A 280 -1.91 0.09 43.70
C PRO A 280 -1.34 -1.31 43.41
N ASP A 281 -0.42 -1.39 42.43
CA ASP A 281 0.36 -2.58 42.14
C ASP A 281 1.86 -2.16 42.07
N PRO A 282 2.74 -2.71 42.95
CA PRO A 282 4.15 -2.37 42.92
C PRO A 282 4.90 -2.80 41.64
N ALA A 283 4.32 -3.69 40.86
CA ALA A 283 4.87 -4.10 39.59
C ALA A 283 4.57 -3.10 38.42
N LEU A 284 3.67 -2.13 38.68
CA LEU A 284 3.26 -1.13 37.70
C LEU A 284 3.77 0.26 38.11
N GLN A 285 4.85 0.74 37.46
CA GLN A 285 5.40 2.07 37.71
C GLN A 285 4.37 3.18 37.43
N LEU A 286 3.53 2.98 36.41
CA LEU A 286 2.49 3.91 35.98
C LEU A 286 1.40 4.13 37.04
N CYS A 287 1.24 3.23 38.01
CA CYS A 287 0.33 3.44 39.14
C CYS A 287 0.58 4.74 39.89
N ALA A 288 1.86 5.08 40.11
CA ALA A 288 2.25 6.32 40.79
C ALA A 288 1.93 7.60 39.98
N TYR A 289 1.65 7.46 38.68
CA TYR A 289 1.48 8.57 37.74
C TYR A 289 0.17 8.52 36.97
N LYS A 290 -0.77 7.64 37.35
CA LYS A 290 -2.00 7.38 36.58
C LYS A 290 -2.82 8.62 36.28
N ASP A 291 -2.84 9.59 37.15
CA ASP A 291 -3.59 10.85 37.04
C ASP A 291 -2.82 11.95 36.26
N GLN A 292 -1.55 11.69 35.90
CA GLN A 292 -0.69 12.58 35.12
C GLN A 292 -0.53 12.12 33.67
N LEU A 293 -1.11 10.97 33.30
CA LEU A 293 -1.04 10.47 31.94
C LEU A 293 -1.86 11.36 31.01
N PRO A 294 -1.31 11.75 29.85
CA PRO A 294 -2.08 12.49 28.85
C PRO A 294 -3.14 11.60 28.19
N ASP A 295 -4.14 12.21 27.62
CA ASP A 295 -5.22 11.56 26.86
C ASP A 295 -4.94 11.48 25.37
N ASN A 296 -3.73 11.82 24.92
CA ASN A 296 -3.33 11.84 23.51
C ASN A 296 -2.01 11.09 23.32
N ILE A 297 -1.98 10.22 22.31
CA ILE A 297 -0.83 9.37 21.97
C ILE A 297 0.41 10.18 21.57
N ASP A 298 0.24 11.27 20.82
CA ASP A 298 1.37 12.08 20.37
C ASP A 298 1.97 12.85 21.53
N THR A 299 1.12 13.39 22.42
CA THR A 299 1.57 14.03 23.66
C THR A 299 2.34 13.03 24.52
N TRP A 300 1.86 11.78 24.63
CA TRP A 300 2.57 10.76 25.40
C TRP A 300 3.97 10.47 24.87
N PHE A 301 4.07 10.11 23.58
CA PHE A 301 5.35 9.64 23.02
C PHE A 301 6.31 10.76 22.65
N TRP A 302 5.83 11.94 22.31
CA TRP A 302 6.64 13.00 21.71
C TRP A 302 6.65 14.31 22.48
N GLY A 303 5.80 14.46 23.47
CA GLY A 303 5.66 15.69 24.26
C GLY A 303 5.61 15.48 25.78
N SER A 304 5.83 14.28 26.31
CA SER A 304 5.68 14.00 27.75
C SER A 304 7.02 13.93 28.47
N ASP A 305 7.31 14.90 29.32
CA ASP A 305 8.45 14.86 30.24
C ASP A 305 8.39 13.63 31.16
N LEU A 306 7.19 13.16 31.49
CA LEU A 306 7.00 11.96 32.30
C LEU A 306 7.50 10.71 31.59
N PHE A 307 7.20 10.59 30.29
CA PHE A 307 7.67 9.47 29.47
C PHE A 307 9.20 9.46 29.39
N ASP A 308 9.81 10.62 29.21
CA ASP A 308 11.27 10.79 29.22
C ASP A 308 11.89 10.40 30.58
N LYS A 309 11.30 10.88 31.68
CA LYS A 309 11.72 10.58 33.05
C LYS A 309 11.65 9.09 33.38
N LEU A 310 10.68 8.37 32.84
CA LEU A 310 10.49 6.93 33.04
C LEU A 310 11.31 6.07 32.07
N GLY A 311 12.21 6.65 31.27
CA GLY A 311 13.14 5.96 30.38
C GLY A 311 12.53 5.55 29.05
N ARG A 312 11.40 6.17 28.64
CA ARG A 312 10.75 5.97 27.34
C ARG A 312 10.48 4.49 27.06
N PHE A 313 10.67 4.08 25.81
CA PHE A 313 10.46 2.70 25.35
C PHE A 313 11.36 1.68 26.06
N ALA A 314 12.56 2.07 26.47
CA ALA A 314 13.49 1.17 27.18
C ALA A 314 13.05 0.93 28.63
N GLY A 315 12.53 1.96 29.31
CA GLY A 315 12.10 1.87 30.70
C GLY A 315 10.69 1.31 30.89
N LEU A 316 9.76 1.71 30.01
CA LEU A 316 8.34 1.37 30.14
C LEU A 316 7.86 0.30 29.14
N GLY A 317 8.68 -0.12 28.19
CA GLY A 317 8.23 -0.99 27.10
C GLY A 317 7.53 -2.26 27.56
N THR A 318 8.11 -2.96 28.52
CA THR A 318 7.55 -4.20 29.09
C THR A 318 6.25 -3.96 29.85
N GLU A 319 6.16 -2.86 30.59
CA GLU A 319 4.95 -2.51 31.32
C GLU A 319 3.81 -2.09 30.37
N MET A 320 4.12 -1.27 29.36
CA MET A 320 3.16 -0.89 28.33
C MET A 320 2.66 -2.10 27.55
N GLU A 321 3.54 -3.07 27.23
CA GLU A 321 3.17 -4.33 26.59
C GLU A 321 2.21 -5.14 27.47
N LYS A 322 2.54 -5.30 28.76
CA LYS A 322 1.69 -6.01 29.72
C LYS A 322 0.31 -5.38 29.80
N ILE A 323 0.22 -4.07 30.05
CA ILE A 323 -1.04 -3.35 30.15
C ILE A 323 -1.86 -3.48 28.88
N ALA A 324 -1.23 -3.37 27.70
CA ALA A 324 -1.90 -3.50 26.41
C ALA A 324 -2.49 -4.90 26.22
N LEU A 325 -1.72 -5.95 26.49
CA LEU A 325 -2.16 -7.34 26.31
C LEU A 325 -3.26 -7.72 27.32
N ASP A 326 -3.09 -7.37 28.58
CA ASP A 326 -4.09 -7.63 29.61
C ASP A 326 -5.41 -6.89 29.28
N SER A 327 -5.33 -5.63 28.85
CA SER A 327 -6.49 -4.84 28.44
C SER A 327 -7.26 -5.41 27.26
N VAL A 328 -6.59 -6.07 26.29
CA VAL A 328 -7.28 -6.77 25.18
C VAL A 328 -8.14 -7.91 25.73
N ILE A 329 -7.64 -8.62 26.73
CA ILE A 329 -8.34 -9.76 27.34
C ILE A 329 -9.46 -9.31 28.27
N GLU A 330 -9.22 -8.27 29.08
CA GLU A 330 -10.15 -7.82 30.11
C GLU A 330 -11.30 -6.94 29.55
N TYR A 331 -11.02 -6.16 28.49
CA TYR A 331 -11.99 -5.18 27.97
C TYR A 331 -12.32 -5.39 26.47
N PRO A 332 -12.63 -6.61 25.99
CA PRO A 332 -12.79 -6.88 24.56
C PRO A 332 -13.96 -6.08 23.92
N ALA A 333 -15.04 -5.86 24.66
CA ALA A 333 -16.18 -5.08 24.16
C ALA A 333 -15.82 -3.57 24.03
N LEU A 334 -15.08 -3.02 24.99
CA LEU A 334 -14.64 -1.63 24.94
C LEU A 334 -13.63 -1.45 23.79
N GLN A 335 -12.68 -2.37 23.66
CA GLN A 335 -11.71 -2.39 22.58
C GLN A 335 -12.39 -2.43 21.21
N SER A 336 -13.38 -3.30 21.04
CA SER A 336 -14.13 -3.39 19.78
C SER A 336 -14.90 -2.10 19.47
N ARG A 337 -15.52 -1.50 20.48
CA ARG A 337 -16.26 -0.24 20.34
C ARG A 337 -15.33 0.90 19.91
N THR A 338 -14.21 1.09 20.60
CA THR A 338 -13.28 2.18 20.29
C THR A 338 -12.61 1.97 18.93
N ALA A 339 -12.30 0.72 18.55
CA ALA A 339 -11.81 0.39 17.22
C ALA A 339 -12.82 0.73 16.12
N LEU A 340 -14.11 0.45 16.31
CA LEU A 340 -15.18 0.81 15.36
C LEU A 340 -15.32 2.33 15.22
N VAL A 341 -15.30 3.07 16.35
CA VAL A 341 -15.36 4.54 16.33
C VAL A 341 -14.16 5.11 15.58
N ALA A 342 -12.94 4.67 15.92
CA ALA A 342 -11.72 5.09 15.25
C ALA A 342 -11.74 4.78 13.74
N THR A 343 -12.28 3.62 13.35
CA THR A 343 -12.43 3.27 11.94
C THR A 343 -13.39 4.22 11.23
N ALA A 344 -14.52 4.57 11.86
CA ALA A 344 -15.47 5.52 11.29
C ALA A 344 -14.88 6.93 11.15
N GLU A 345 -14.16 7.40 12.17
CA GLU A 345 -13.44 8.67 12.14
C GLU A 345 -12.38 8.69 11.03
N GLN A 346 -11.61 7.60 10.90
CA GLN A 346 -10.57 7.47 9.87
C GLN A 346 -11.13 7.49 8.45
N LEU A 347 -12.33 6.94 8.23
CA LEU A 347 -12.96 6.96 6.90
C LEU A 347 -13.29 8.39 6.42
N ILE A 348 -13.55 9.31 7.34
CA ILE A 348 -13.86 10.71 7.01
C ILE A 348 -12.66 11.66 7.21
N ALA A 349 -11.56 11.18 7.78
CA ALA A 349 -10.33 11.96 7.98
C ALA A 349 -9.51 12.04 6.69
N VAL A 350 -10.06 12.70 5.68
CA VAL A 350 -9.44 12.83 4.36
C VAL A 350 -8.82 14.22 4.21
N HIS A 351 -7.50 14.29 4.37
CA HIS A 351 -6.73 15.51 4.16
C HIS A 351 -5.49 15.24 3.32
N THR A 352 -5.16 16.15 2.41
CA THR A 352 -3.89 16.16 1.67
C THR A 352 -2.89 17.06 2.41
N GLY A 353 -1.64 16.59 2.51
CA GLY A 353 -0.55 17.39 3.07
C GLY A 353 -0.36 17.24 4.56
N ASP A 354 -1.04 16.31 5.21
CA ASP A 354 -0.83 16.00 6.61
C ASP A 354 0.64 15.60 6.86
N GLY A 355 1.27 16.20 7.89
CA GLY A 355 2.68 16.01 8.21
C GLY A 355 3.69 16.64 7.23
N LEU A 356 3.25 17.32 6.15
CA LEU A 356 4.11 18.09 5.22
C LEU A 356 4.37 19.50 5.77
N LEU A 357 5.13 19.58 6.86
CA LEU A 357 5.43 20.84 7.54
C LEU A 357 6.75 21.45 7.05
N ALA A 358 6.91 22.75 7.27
CA ALA A 358 8.16 23.46 7.00
C ALA A 358 9.24 23.15 8.06
N THR A 359 8.84 22.79 9.28
CA THR A 359 9.73 22.62 10.44
C THR A 359 9.79 21.15 10.86
N LEU A 360 10.61 20.37 10.17
CA LEU A 360 10.84 18.93 10.44
C LEU A 360 12.21 18.74 11.06
N TRP A 361 12.46 19.39 12.22
CA TRP A 361 13.80 19.45 12.82
C TRP A 361 14.49 18.10 12.98
N HIS A 362 13.75 17.04 13.36
CA HIS A 362 14.29 15.69 13.52
C HIS A 362 14.79 15.12 12.17
N THR A 363 13.96 15.21 11.13
CA THR A 363 14.35 14.76 9.78
C THR A 363 15.53 15.58 9.24
N TYR A 364 15.53 16.89 9.46
CA TYR A 364 16.63 17.74 9.00
C TYR A 364 17.95 17.40 9.69
N ALA A 365 17.94 17.19 11.03
CA ALA A 365 19.12 16.77 11.76
C ALA A 365 19.72 15.45 11.23
N ILE A 366 18.86 14.50 10.85
CA ILE A 366 19.30 13.23 10.25
C ILE A 366 19.91 13.44 8.85
N VAL A 367 19.27 14.25 8.01
CA VAL A 367 19.81 14.59 6.68
C VAL A 367 21.12 15.31 6.80
N GLU A 368 21.25 16.27 7.73
CA GLU A 368 22.49 16.99 8.00
C GLU A 368 23.62 16.07 8.48
N LYS A 369 23.29 15.10 9.33
CA LYS A 369 24.27 14.15 9.89
C LYS A 369 24.76 13.14 8.87
N PHE A 370 23.87 12.53 8.09
CA PHE A 370 24.22 11.37 7.25
C PHE A 370 24.34 11.69 5.77
N THR A 371 23.74 12.79 5.29
CA THR A 371 23.73 13.18 3.88
C THR A 371 23.93 14.68 3.70
N PRO A 372 25.02 15.27 4.28
CA PRO A 372 25.21 16.72 4.33
C PRO A 372 25.24 17.37 2.95
N GLN A 373 25.62 16.64 1.91
CA GLN A 373 25.61 17.11 0.51
C GLN A 373 24.21 17.46 0.00
N LEU A 374 23.14 16.94 0.61
CA LEU A 374 21.75 17.20 0.21
C LEU A 374 21.15 18.43 0.92
N VAL A 375 21.79 18.93 1.99
CA VAL A 375 21.28 20.03 2.81
C VAL A 375 20.99 21.28 2.02
N PRO A 376 21.85 21.75 1.09
CA PRO A 376 21.56 22.96 0.30
C PRO A 376 20.28 22.81 -0.53
N ALA A 377 20.10 21.68 -1.23
CA ALA A 377 18.92 21.41 -2.04
C ALA A 377 17.65 21.27 -1.17
N MET A 378 17.76 20.55 -0.05
CA MET A 378 16.68 20.40 0.91
C MET A 378 16.22 21.76 1.44
N ARG A 379 17.16 22.60 1.93
CA ARG A 379 16.82 23.89 2.52
C ARG A 379 16.28 24.91 1.50
N ALA A 380 16.67 24.79 0.22
CA ALA A 380 16.14 25.64 -0.85
C ALA A 380 14.76 25.22 -1.34
N ALA A 381 14.25 24.06 -0.93
CA ALA A 381 12.96 23.56 -1.37
C ALA A 381 11.79 24.35 -0.74
N ARG A 382 10.69 24.50 -1.50
CA ARG A 382 9.52 25.30 -1.11
C ARG A 382 8.88 24.84 0.19
N GLN A 383 8.87 23.54 0.46
CA GLN A 383 8.38 22.98 1.72
C GLN A 383 9.12 23.58 2.91
N GLN A 384 10.46 23.60 2.87
CA GLN A 384 11.32 24.09 3.93
C GLN A 384 11.30 25.61 4.06
N GLN A 385 10.91 26.31 2.99
CA GLN A 385 10.67 27.75 2.99
C GLN A 385 9.27 28.12 3.49
N GLY A 386 8.41 27.13 3.78
CA GLY A 386 7.03 27.37 4.23
C GLY A 386 6.07 27.86 3.12
N GLU A 387 6.44 27.62 1.86
CA GLU A 387 5.66 28.08 0.70
C GLU A 387 4.55 27.10 0.28
N ILE A 388 4.36 25.99 0.97
CA ILE A 388 3.34 25.00 0.65
C ILE A 388 2.10 25.24 1.52
N SER A 389 0.94 25.39 0.87
CA SER A 389 -0.37 25.43 1.51
C SER A 389 -1.32 24.41 0.86
N PHE A 390 -2.06 23.70 1.69
CA PHE A 390 -3.01 22.67 1.24
C PHE A 390 -4.46 23.11 1.36
N THR A 391 -4.75 24.33 1.80
CA THR A 391 -6.12 24.81 2.04
C THR A 391 -6.99 24.67 0.81
N ALA A 392 -6.60 25.25 -0.34
CA ALA A 392 -7.38 25.20 -1.57
C ALA A 392 -7.48 23.76 -2.14
N ILE A 393 -6.43 22.94 -1.96
CA ILE A 393 -6.44 21.54 -2.38
C ILE A 393 -7.45 20.75 -1.55
N ASN A 394 -7.49 20.94 -0.25
CA ASN A 394 -8.39 20.23 0.65
C ASN A 394 -9.85 20.65 0.49
N GLU A 395 -10.12 21.91 0.13
CA GLU A 395 -11.47 22.34 -0.25
C GLU A 395 -12.05 21.53 -1.43
N MET A 396 -11.20 21.01 -2.30
CA MET A 396 -11.59 20.16 -3.42
C MET A 396 -11.49 18.66 -3.08
N HIS A 397 -10.38 18.22 -2.49
CA HIS A 397 -10.13 16.80 -2.27
C HIS A 397 -11.07 16.18 -1.24
N TYR A 398 -11.37 16.91 -0.16
CA TYR A 398 -12.25 16.41 0.89
C TYR A 398 -13.66 16.07 0.39
N PRO A 399 -14.42 16.98 -0.25
CA PRO A 399 -15.75 16.62 -0.76
C PRO A 399 -15.72 15.58 -1.87
N LEU A 400 -14.70 15.57 -2.75
CA LEU A 400 -14.57 14.55 -3.78
C LEU A 400 -14.35 13.15 -3.22
N ALA A 401 -13.56 13.03 -2.16
CA ALA A 401 -13.34 11.75 -1.49
C ALA A 401 -14.63 11.25 -0.81
N LEU A 402 -15.38 12.12 -0.13
CA LEU A 402 -16.67 11.78 0.47
C LEU A 402 -17.70 11.35 -0.58
N ILE A 403 -17.77 12.07 -1.71
CA ILE A 403 -18.65 11.72 -2.83
C ILE A 403 -18.24 10.35 -3.41
N ALA A 404 -16.94 10.10 -3.61
CA ALA A 404 -16.45 8.83 -4.12
C ALA A 404 -16.82 7.67 -3.19
N MET A 405 -16.69 7.84 -1.87
CA MET A 405 -17.11 6.84 -0.89
C MET A 405 -18.62 6.59 -0.90
N ALA A 406 -19.44 7.67 -0.99
CA ALA A 406 -20.89 7.56 -1.05
C ALA A 406 -21.39 6.87 -2.34
N LEU A 407 -20.64 6.98 -3.44
CA LEU A 407 -20.97 6.35 -4.71
C LEU A 407 -20.53 4.89 -4.79
N LEU A 408 -19.65 4.40 -3.90
CA LEU A 408 -19.17 3.00 -3.94
C LEU A 408 -20.32 1.97 -3.96
N PRO A 409 -21.34 2.01 -3.08
CA PRO A 409 -22.45 1.06 -3.11
C PRO A 409 -23.22 1.10 -4.44
N VAL A 410 -23.43 2.30 -4.98
CA VAL A 410 -24.14 2.50 -6.25
C VAL A 410 -23.37 1.89 -7.42
N ILE A 411 -22.04 2.05 -7.44
CA ILE A 411 -21.17 1.50 -8.50
C ILE A 411 -21.13 -0.02 -8.41
N VAL A 412 -21.07 -0.60 -7.22
CA VAL A 412 -21.05 -2.06 -7.02
C VAL A 412 -22.35 -2.71 -7.45
N ASP A 413 -23.50 -2.05 -7.24
CA ASP A 413 -24.81 -2.56 -7.63
C ASP A 413 -25.22 -2.21 -9.07
N TRP A 414 -24.42 -1.41 -9.78
CA TRP A 414 -24.72 -0.99 -11.16
C TRP A 414 -24.81 -2.20 -12.08
N PRO A 415 -25.91 -2.34 -12.89
CA PRO A 415 -26.08 -3.49 -13.78
C PRO A 415 -24.94 -3.66 -14.79
N GLY A 416 -24.28 -2.56 -15.19
CA GLY A 416 -23.09 -2.57 -16.04
C GLY A 416 -21.85 -3.15 -15.37
N ALA A 417 -21.73 -3.07 -14.06
CA ALA A 417 -20.63 -3.71 -13.33
C ALA A 417 -20.70 -5.25 -13.40
N LYS A 418 -21.90 -5.79 -13.54
CA LYS A 418 -22.17 -7.24 -13.73
C LYS A 418 -21.82 -7.74 -15.13
N GLN A 419 -21.63 -6.85 -16.11
CA GLN A 419 -21.19 -7.21 -17.48
C GLN A 419 -19.67 -7.43 -17.58
N PHE A 420 -18.91 -7.07 -16.55
CA PHE A 420 -17.52 -7.44 -16.39
C PHE A 420 -17.44 -8.64 -15.44
N PRO A 421 -17.53 -9.89 -15.97
CA PRO A 421 -17.46 -11.06 -15.10
C PRO A 421 -16.15 -11.04 -14.32
N PRO A 422 -16.17 -11.52 -13.06
CA PRO A 422 -15.03 -11.56 -12.18
C PRO A 422 -13.87 -12.40 -12.71
#